data_49b680512e69bea231770626fbe39bba
#
_entry.id   49b680512e69bea231770626fbe39bba
#
_cell.length_a   1.000
_cell.length_b   1.000
_cell.length_c   1.000
_cell.angle_alpha   90.00
_cell.angle_beta   90.00
_cell.angle_gamma   90.00
#
_symmetry.space_group_name_H-M   'P 1'
#
loop_
_entity.id
_entity.type
_entity.pdbx_description
1 polymer ?
#
loop_
_entity_poly.entity_id
_entity_poly.type
_entity_poly.pdbx_seq_one_letter_code
_entity_poly.pdbx_strand_id
1 'polypeptide(L)'
;IAVVCFLFTVAKLGFKMPMRSLPTFILAAACVIFCFVGLMMFISTLGRTEQSAGGAGWAIFMVMAMLGGGMVPLIFLPSWLGPVSNISPIKWSILALEGGIWRTLSLGEMAGPLAVLLAIGSAAFIFGVTILLRRD
;
A
#
# COMPACT_ATOMS: atom_id res chain seq x y z
N ILE A 1 -0.96 9.87 8.11
CA ILE A 1 -2.10 9.75 9.05
C ILE A 1 -3.08 10.90 8.81
N ALA A 2 -2.66 12.18 8.90
CA ALA A 2 -3.55 13.34 8.71
C ALA A 2 -4.33 13.32 7.39
N VAL A 3 -3.67 13.02 6.27
CA VAL A 3 -4.31 12.91 4.94
C VAL A 3 -5.35 11.78 4.91
N VAL A 4 -5.05 10.63 5.50
CA VAL A 4 -5.99 9.51 5.57
C VAL A 4 -7.21 9.88 6.41
N CYS A 5 -7.01 10.53 7.56
CA CYS A 5 -8.11 11.02 8.41
C CYS A 5 -8.97 12.07 7.69
N PHE A 6 -8.33 13.00 6.96
CA PHE A 6 -9.03 14.02 6.17
C PHE A 6 -9.88 13.41 5.07
N LEU A 7 -9.28 12.56 4.23
CA LEU A 7 -9.99 11.88 3.13
C LEU A 7 -11.13 11.00 3.66
N PHE A 8 -10.90 10.32 4.77
CA PHE A 8 -11.91 9.54 5.46
C PHE A 8 -13.10 10.40 5.91
N THR A 9 -12.81 11.54 6.56
CA THR A 9 -13.85 12.46 7.03
C THR A 9 -14.68 13.01 5.87
N VAL A 10 -14.01 13.41 4.78
CA VAL A 10 -14.67 13.88 3.56
C VAL A 10 -15.52 12.78 2.92
N ALA A 11 -15.01 11.55 2.82
CA ALA A 11 -15.74 10.42 2.26
C ALA A 11 -16.99 10.08 3.09
N LYS A 12 -16.88 10.10 4.42
CA LYS A 12 -17.99 9.79 5.32
C LYS A 12 -19.04 10.89 5.36
N LEU A 13 -18.63 12.15 5.46
CA LEU A 13 -19.55 13.29 5.56
C LEU A 13 -20.09 13.76 4.21
N GLY A 14 -19.24 13.77 3.16
CA GLY A 14 -19.61 14.26 1.84
C GLY A 14 -20.38 13.22 1.02
N PHE A 15 -19.95 11.97 1.04
CA PHE A 15 -20.51 10.91 0.19
C PHE A 15 -21.41 9.91 0.92
N LYS A 16 -21.64 10.09 2.23
CA LYS A 16 -22.45 9.17 3.06
C LYS A 16 -22.08 7.68 2.82
N MET A 17 -20.79 7.40 2.62
CA MET A 17 -20.33 6.03 2.35
C MET A 17 -20.75 5.09 3.49
N PRO A 18 -21.44 3.97 3.17
CA PRO A 18 -21.78 2.97 4.18
C PRO A 18 -20.53 2.29 4.66
N MET A 19 -20.01 2.70 5.81
CA MET A 19 -18.90 2.00 6.46
C MET A 19 -19.47 0.89 7.33
N ARG A 20 -19.20 -0.32 6.93
CA ARG A 20 -19.73 -1.48 7.62
C ARG A 20 -18.88 -1.91 8.82
N SER A 21 -17.59 -1.62 8.80
CA SER A 21 -16.67 -1.98 9.89
C SER A 21 -15.50 -1.01 10.04
N LEU A 22 -15.67 -0.04 10.93
CA LEU A 22 -14.60 0.91 11.28
C LEU A 22 -13.32 0.21 11.81
N PRO A 23 -13.39 -0.84 12.66
CA PRO A 23 -12.20 -1.52 13.16
C PRO A 23 -11.39 -2.18 12.04
N THR A 24 -12.03 -2.84 11.08
CA THR A 24 -11.34 -3.49 9.96
C THR A 24 -10.69 -2.48 9.02
N PHE A 25 -11.33 -1.34 8.81
CA PHE A 25 -10.73 -0.24 8.05
C PHE A 25 -9.49 0.33 8.74
N ILE A 26 -9.54 0.57 10.05
CA ILE A 26 -8.40 1.07 10.82
C ILE A 26 -7.25 0.07 10.76
N LEU A 27 -7.53 -1.23 10.91
CA LEU A 27 -6.52 -2.29 10.80
C LEU A 27 -5.89 -2.31 9.41
N ALA A 28 -6.70 -2.26 8.35
CA ALA A 28 -6.23 -2.22 6.97
C ALA A 28 -5.34 -0.98 6.73
N ALA A 29 -5.80 0.20 7.16
CA ALA A 29 -5.04 1.44 7.03
C ALA A 29 -3.70 1.38 7.78
N ALA A 30 -3.66 0.80 8.98
CA ALA A 30 -2.42 0.62 9.74
C ALA A 30 -1.43 -0.28 9.00
N CYS A 31 -1.88 -1.41 8.44
CA CYS A 31 -1.04 -2.32 7.66
C CYS A 31 -0.52 -1.65 6.38
N VAL A 32 -1.37 -0.88 5.69
CA VAL A 32 -0.98 -0.10 4.50
C VAL A 32 0.10 0.92 4.86
N ILE A 33 -0.12 1.72 5.90
CA ILE A 33 0.85 2.72 6.38
C ILE A 33 2.18 2.04 6.72
N PHE A 34 2.16 0.93 7.47
CA PHE A 34 3.35 0.18 7.83
C PHE A 34 4.11 -0.31 6.58
N CYS A 35 3.40 -0.87 5.60
CA CYS A 35 3.99 -1.33 4.34
C CYS A 35 4.70 -0.20 3.61
N PHE A 36 4.05 0.94 3.45
CA PHE A 36 4.63 2.07 2.72
C PHE A 36 5.77 2.74 3.48
N VAL A 37 5.72 2.79 4.81
CA VAL A 37 6.86 3.26 5.63
C VAL A 37 8.07 2.35 5.41
N GLY A 38 7.90 1.03 5.41
CA GLY A 38 8.98 0.09 5.12
C GLY A 38 9.57 0.26 3.72
N LEU A 39 8.70 0.41 2.71
CA LEU A 39 9.12 0.67 1.33
C LEU A 39 9.87 1.99 1.20
N MET A 40 9.39 3.06 1.82
CA MET A 40 10.09 4.36 1.81
C MET A 40 11.44 4.28 2.48
N MET A 41 11.55 3.53 3.59
CA MET A 41 12.84 3.29 4.25
C MET A 41 13.83 2.58 3.32
N PHE A 42 13.37 1.54 2.59
CA PHE A 42 14.19 0.84 1.62
C PHE A 42 14.58 1.75 0.44
N ILE A 43 13.63 2.48 -0.15
CA ILE A 43 13.87 3.36 -1.29
C ILE A 43 14.84 4.48 -0.93
N SER A 44 14.78 5.01 0.29
CA SER A 44 15.71 6.04 0.76
C SER A 44 17.17 5.59 0.70
N THR A 45 17.42 4.28 0.78
CA THR A 45 18.77 3.71 0.67
C THR A 45 19.27 3.56 -0.77
N LEU A 46 18.41 3.67 -1.77
CA LEU A 46 18.79 3.53 -3.18
C LEU A 46 19.48 4.80 -3.74
N GLY A 47 19.15 5.95 -3.18
CA GLY A 47 19.72 7.24 -3.58
C GLY A 47 20.95 7.62 -2.76
N ARG A 48 21.92 8.29 -3.40
CA ARG A 48 23.05 8.92 -2.70
C ARG A 48 22.74 10.35 -2.26
N THR A 49 21.72 10.95 -2.83
CA THR A 49 21.22 12.28 -2.50
C THR A 49 19.72 12.23 -2.30
N GLU A 50 19.15 13.18 -1.55
CA GLU A 50 17.70 13.28 -1.34
C GLU A 50 16.94 13.36 -2.68
N GLN A 51 17.47 14.11 -3.63
CA GLN A 51 16.86 14.27 -4.94
C GLN A 51 16.85 12.96 -5.74
N SER A 52 17.94 12.16 -5.70
CA SER A 52 18.01 10.88 -6.39
C SER A 52 17.12 9.83 -5.74
N ALA A 53 17.04 9.80 -4.41
CA ALA A 53 16.13 8.92 -3.68
C ALA A 53 14.67 9.28 -3.96
N GLY A 54 14.31 10.56 -3.99
CA GLY A 54 12.97 11.04 -4.32
C GLY A 54 12.57 10.68 -5.74
N GLY A 55 13.44 10.88 -6.73
CA GLY A 55 13.20 10.50 -8.11
C GLY A 55 13.01 9.00 -8.31
N ALA A 56 13.87 8.19 -7.68
CA ALA A 56 13.74 6.73 -7.71
C ALA A 56 12.43 6.29 -7.05
N GLY A 57 12.07 6.87 -5.91
CA GLY A 57 10.83 6.58 -5.21
C GLY A 57 9.61 6.87 -6.08
N TRP A 58 9.58 8.05 -6.70
CA TRP A 58 8.49 8.43 -7.60
C TRP A 58 8.33 7.43 -8.75
N ALA A 59 9.42 7.07 -9.43
CA ALA A 59 9.40 6.13 -10.53
C ALA A 59 8.92 4.73 -10.11
N ILE A 60 9.43 4.22 -8.99
CA ILE A 60 9.04 2.91 -8.44
C ILE A 60 7.55 2.90 -8.10
N PHE A 61 7.06 3.92 -7.38
CA PHE A 61 5.64 3.98 -7.00
C PHE A 61 4.72 4.19 -8.20
N MET A 62 5.15 4.91 -9.23
CA MET A 62 4.37 5.06 -10.45
C MET A 62 4.19 3.72 -11.17
N VAL A 63 5.26 2.93 -11.31
CA VAL A 63 5.18 1.58 -11.88
C VAL A 63 4.31 0.66 -11.03
N MET A 64 4.49 0.70 -9.70
CA MET A 64 3.67 -0.09 -8.79
C MET A 64 2.18 0.29 -8.84
N ALA A 65 1.86 1.59 -8.98
CA ALA A 65 0.49 2.06 -9.10
C ALA A 65 -0.15 1.60 -10.42
N MET A 66 0.61 1.64 -11.51
CA MET A 66 0.15 1.15 -12.80
C MET A 66 -0.15 -0.36 -12.76
N LEU A 67 0.78 -1.16 -12.22
CA LEU A 67 0.61 -2.62 -12.10
C LEU A 67 -0.45 -3.02 -11.07
N GLY A 68 -0.58 -2.25 -10.00
CA GLY A 68 -1.47 -2.55 -8.89
C GLY A 68 -2.93 -2.13 -9.07
N GLY A 69 -3.29 -1.54 -10.21
CA GLY A 69 -4.66 -1.06 -10.45
C GLY A 69 -4.97 0.31 -9.85
N GLY A 70 -3.96 1.03 -9.34
CA GLY A 70 -4.13 2.36 -8.77
C GLY A 70 -4.35 3.47 -9.81
N MET A 71 -3.87 3.28 -11.04
CA MET A 71 -4.07 4.22 -12.16
C MET A 71 -5.04 3.67 -13.20
N VAL A 72 -4.96 2.38 -13.51
CA VAL A 72 -5.83 1.71 -14.47
C VAL A 72 -6.49 0.54 -13.77
N PRO A 73 -7.84 0.46 -13.73
CA PRO A 73 -8.53 -0.67 -13.13
C PRO A 73 -8.05 -2.01 -13.72
N LEU A 74 -7.85 -3.00 -12.86
CA LEU A 74 -7.29 -4.32 -13.24
C LEU A 74 -8.09 -5.03 -14.33
N ILE A 75 -9.38 -4.72 -14.45
CA ILE A 75 -10.27 -5.30 -15.49
C ILE A 75 -9.90 -4.88 -16.92
N PHE A 76 -9.21 -3.76 -17.08
CA PHE A 76 -8.75 -3.28 -18.39
C PHE A 76 -7.32 -3.74 -18.72
N LEU A 77 -6.64 -4.39 -17.78
CA LEU A 77 -5.30 -4.91 -18.00
C LEU A 77 -5.34 -6.26 -18.73
N PRO A 78 -4.37 -6.53 -19.62
CA PRO A 78 -4.23 -7.83 -20.27
C PRO A 78 -4.11 -8.95 -19.23
N SER A 79 -4.65 -10.13 -19.52
CA SER A 79 -4.72 -11.27 -18.60
C SER A 79 -3.34 -11.72 -18.06
N TRP A 80 -2.28 -11.55 -18.84
CA TRP A 80 -0.92 -11.88 -18.43
C TRP A 80 -0.36 -10.95 -17.35
N LEU A 81 -0.90 -9.73 -17.20
CA LEU A 81 -0.52 -8.80 -16.12
C LEU A 81 -1.16 -9.15 -14.77
N GLY A 82 -2.19 -9.98 -14.75
CA GLY A 82 -2.85 -10.42 -13.52
C GLY A 82 -1.88 -11.01 -12.48
N PRO A 83 -1.05 -12.00 -12.83
CA PRO A 83 -0.02 -12.52 -11.93
C PRO A 83 1.03 -11.48 -11.52
N VAL A 84 1.45 -10.61 -12.44
CA VAL A 84 2.45 -9.56 -12.18
C VAL A 84 1.91 -8.52 -11.21
N SER A 85 0.62 -8.20 -11.27
CA SER A 85 -0.02 -7.25 -10.35
C SER A 85 0.05 -7.70 -8.88
N ASN A 86 0.20 -9.01 -8.62
CA ASN A 86 0.34 -9.54 -7.25
C ASN A 86 1.64 -9.09 -6.56
N ILE A 87 2.64 -8.68 -7.31
CA ILE A 87 3.91 -8.16 -6.77
C ILE A 87 3.70 -6.74 -6.22
N SER A 88 2.72 -6.01 -6.74
CA SER A 88 2.48 -4.63 -6.34
C SER A 88 1.79 -4.54 -4.98
N PRO A 89 2.39 -3.87 -3.98
CA PRO A 89 1.75 -3.62 -2.69
C PRO A 89 0.51 -2.74 -2.81
N ILE A 90 0.40 -1.94 -3.88
CA ILE A 90 -0.76 -1.08 -4.14
C ILE A 90 -2.01 -1.91 -4.39
N LYS A 91 -1.92 -3.03 -5.13
CA LYS A 91 -3.04 -3.95 -5.30
C LYS A 91 -3.59 -4.45 -3.97
N TRP A 92 -2.71 -4.93 -3.11
CA TRP A 92 -3.09 -5.46 -1.80
C TRP A 92 -3.62 -4.38 -0.87
N SER A 93 -3.09 -3.14 -0.98
CA SER A 93 -3.60 -1.98 -0.25
C SER A 93 -5.02 -1.62 -0.66
N ILE A 94 -5.31 -1.61 -1.96
CA ILE A 94 -6.66 -1.37 -2.48
C ILE A 94 -7.61 -2.44 -1.97
N LEU A 95 -7.25 -3.73 -2.10
CA LEU A 95 -8.08 -4.85 -1.64
C LEU A 95 -8.35 -4.80 -0.12
N ALA A 96 -7.33 -4.47 0.68
CA ALA A 96 -7.48 -4.36 2.12
C ALA A 96 -8.42 -3.21 2.53
N LEU A 97 -8.27 -2.04 1.91
CA LEU A 97 -9.11 -0.87 2.18
C LEU A 97 -10.55 -1.07 1.68
N GLU A 98 -10.72 -1.64 0.48
CA GLU A 98 -12.05 -2.00 -0.04
C GLU A 98 -12.76 -3.01 0.85
N GLY A 99 -12.03 -3.98 1.39
CA GLY A 99 -12.57 -4.99 2.31
C GLY A 99 -13.14 -4.36 3.58
N GLY A 100 -12.54 -3.29 4.09
CA GLY A 100 -13.03 -2.54 5.24
C GLY A 100 -14.20 -1.59 4.95
N ILE A 101 -14.32 -1.12 3.70
CA ILE A 101 -15.31 -0.09 3.33
C ILE A 101 -16.62 -0.72 2.82
N TRP A 102 -16.57 -1.48 1.71
CA TRP A 102 -17.80 -1.95 1.04
C TRP A 102 -17.85 -3.44 0.72
N ARG A 103 -16.72 -4.13 0.58
CA ARG A 103 -16.70 -5.55 0.19
C ARG A 103 -17.16 -6.52 1.27
N THR A 104 -17.38 -6.06 2.49
CA THR A 104 -17.82 -6.90 3.63
C THR A 104 -17.04 -8.22 3.77
N LEU A 105 -15.74 -8.15 3.49
CA LEU A 105 -14.90 -9.32 3.64
C LEU A 105 -14.84 -9.74 5.11
N SER A 106 -14.92 -11.04 5.36
CA SER A 106 -14.65 -11.58 6.68
C SER A 106 -13.20 -11.35 7.09
N LEU A 107 -12.91 -11.34 8.39
CA LEU A 107 -11.53 -11.21 8.87
C LEU A 107 -10.60 -12.27 8.28
N GLY A 108 -11.12 -13.47 7.99
CA GLY A 108 -10.36 -14.53 7.33
C GLY A 108 -9.97 -14.21 5.89
N GLU A 109 -10.86 -13.58 5.13
CA GLU A 109 -10.59 -13.16 3.74
C GLU A 109 -9.65 -11.95 3.68
N MET A 110 -9.70 -11.08 4.69
CA MET A 110 -8.77 -9.95 4.81
C MET A 110 -7.37 -10.37 5.25
N ALA A 111 -7.24 -11.52 5.91
CA ALA A 111 -5.94 -12.01 6.40
C ALA A 111 -4.90 -12.13 5.28
N GLY A 112 -5.30 -12.55 4.07
CA GLY A 112 -4.41 -12.65 2.91
C GLY A 112 -3.78 -11.30 2.54
N PRO A 113 -4.56 -10.29 2.13
CA PRO A 113 -4.06 -8.95 1.81
C PRO A 113 -3.24 -8.31 2.94
N LEU A 114 -3.70 -8.44 4.19
CA LEU A 114 -2.98 -7.88 5.34
C LEU A 114 -1.64 -8.57 5.58
N ALA A 115 -1.58 -9.91 5.49
CA ALA A 115 -0.35 -10.67 5.64
C ALA A 115 0.68 -10.30 4.57
N VAL A 116 0.25 -10.14 3.31
CA VAL A 116 1.14 -9.72 2.22
C VAL A 116 1.70 -8.32 2.47
N LEU A 117 0.86 -7.37 2.89
CA LEU A 117 1.31 -6.01 3.21
C LEU A 117 2.32 -6.00 4.35
N LEU A 118 2.06 -6.75 5.42
CA LEU A 118 2.98 -6.86 6.54
C LEU A 118 4.30 -7.53 6.14
N ALA A 119 4.25 -8.58 5.32
CA ALA A 119 5.45 -9.26 4.84
C ALA A 119 6.32 -8.33 3.97
N ILE A 120 5.71 -7.63 3.00
CA ILE A 120 6.43 -6.69 2.13
C ILE A 120 7.01 -5.54 2.96
N GLY A 121 6.20 -4.94 3.85
CA GLY A 121 6.62 -3.83 4.71
C GLY A 121 7.76 -4.21 5.64
N SER A 122 7.67 -5.38 6.29
CA SER A 122 8.71 -5.87 7.19
C SER A 122 10.00 -6.20 6.43
N ALA A 123 9.91 -6.88 5.30
CA ALA A 123 11.07 -7.18 4.47
C ALA A 123 11.77 -5.89 4.01
N ALA A 124 11.00 -4.95 3.43
CA ALA A 124 11.54 -3.68 2.96
C ALA A 124 12.18 -2.87 4.10
N PHE A 125 11.54 -2.83 5.28
CA PHE A 125 12.07 -2.14 6.44
C PHE A 125 13.38 -2.75 6.91
N ILE A 126 13.45 -4.08 7.07
CA ILE A 126 14.66 -4.81 7.50
C ILE A 126 15.79 -4.58 6.49
N PHE A 127 15.53 -4.72 5.19
CA PHE A 127 16.54 -4.45 4.17
C PHE A 127 17.00 -3.00 4.18
N GLY A 128 16.09 -2.04 4.31
CA GLY A 128 16.42 -0.62 4.42
C GLY A 128 17.35 -0.33 5.61
N VAL A 129 16.99 -0.81 6.80
CA VAL A 129 17.79 -0.62 8.01
C VAL A 129 19.16 -1.30 7.89
N THR A 130 19.22 -2.54 7.38
CA THR A 130 20.50 -3.26 7.24
C THR A 130 21.45 -2.59 6.26
N ILE A 131 20.94 -2.03 5.17
CA ILE A 131 21.76 -1.27 4.22
C ILE A 131 22.26 0.02 4.86
N LEU A 132 21.41 0.71 5.61
CA LEU A 132 21.78 1.96 6.28
C LEU A 132 22.89 1.71 7.30
N LEU A 133 22.74 0.69 8.16
CA LEU A 133 23.75 0.32 9.18
C LEU A 133 25.10 -0.15 8.60
N ARG A 134 25.14 -0.58 7.34
CA ARG A 134 26.38 -0.96 6.66
C ARG A 134 27.10 0.20 5.98
N ARG A 135 26.45 1.35 5.89
CA ARG A 135 27.02 2.56 5.28
C ARG A 135 27.74 3.47 6.26
N ASP A 136 27.43 3.30 7.55
CA ASP A 136 28.16 3.92 8.67
C ASP A 136 29.37 3.07 9.03
#